data_a70df3bf6c02a64d920081ac98f7488f
#
_entry.id   a70df3bf6c02a64d920081ac98f7488f
#
_cell.length_a   1.000
_cell.length_b   1.000
_cell.length_c   1.000
_cell.angle_alpha   90.00
_cell.angle_beta   90.00
_cell.angle_gamma   90.00
#
_symmetry.space_group_name_H-M   'P 1'
#
loop_
_entity.id
_entity.type
_entity.pdbx_description
1 polymer ?
#
loop_
_entity_poly.entity_id
_entity_poly.type
_entity_poly.pdbx_seq_one_letter_code
_entity_poly.pdbx_strand_id
1 'polypeptide(L)'
;MAKIVLYSAGPKRTSCFYASFTLLFTLFFFGVVSCGEFSDAGLRQLHLNVPKDIRTSLFAGDVPYARHMAFDDQGILFLSQHRAGKVVALPDKNGDGKSDRTATLLSNRRVPHGLAFAQLDSGYYLYVAEEHQVIRMKRQAKPFTYGKPEVVIRGIPGGGHSTRTLKIKDQKIYLSVGSSCNVCVEDDPLRAAISRFNLDGSGKEIYATGLRNSVGIEFSPYSQELWGVNNGRDRLGDDHPREELNIIRKGGHYGWPYCYEDKTWDEDFGKKYFCATTKPPAHTFTAHMAPLGLAFYQKGTLPGRYEDSLFIAFHGSWDRSVPAGYKVVRVKLNEQGKILSHEDFITGWLQPDGEVSGRPVDLEQSPDGDLYLSDDTLGVVYRITGNKVGR
;
A
#
# COMPACT_ATOMS: atom_id res chain seq x y z
N MET A 1 24.32 9.46 42.73
CA MET A 1 22.87 9.61 42.52
C MET A 1 22.59 9.63 41.04
N ALA A 2 22.21 8.49 40.47
CA ALA A 2 21.91 8.34 39.06
C ALA A 2 20.41 8.60 38.85
N LYS A 3 20.06 9.57 38.03
CA LYS A 3 18.67 9.79 37.58
C LYS A 3 18.34 8.83 36.46
N ILE A 4 17.44 7.91 36.71
CA ILE A 4 16.80 7.08 35.70
C ILE A 4 15.70 7.92 35.08
N VAL A 5 15.82 8.21 33.78
CA VAL A 5 14.74 8.81 32.98
C VAL A 5 13.94 7.65 32.39
N LEU A 6 12.72 7.48 32.88
CA LEU A 6 11.75 6.55 32.31
C LEU A 6 11.10 7.21 31.08
N TYR A 7 11.35 6.66 29.91
CA TYR A 7 10.57 6.97 28.71
C TYR A 7 9.20 6.31 28.80
N SER A 8 8.14 7.12 28.79
CA SER A 8 6.78 6.64 28.70
C SER A 8 6.51 6.07 27.31
N ALA A 9 6.09 4.81 27.27
CA ALA A 9 5.67 4.12 26.07
C ALA A 9 4.34 4.71 25.56
N GLY A 10 4.24 4.86 24.25
CA GLY A 10 3.06 5.27 23.51
C GLY A 10 1.91 4.24 23.54
N PRO A 11 0.85 4.43 22.74
CA PRO A 11 -0.51 4.03 23.03
C PRO A 11 -0.72 2.52 23.16
N LYS A 12 -1.61 2.17 24.06
CA LYS A 12 -2.00 0.83 24.48
C LYS A 12 -2.41 -0.05 23.30
N ARG A 13 -1.62 -1.09 23.06
CA ARG A 13 -2.03 -2.26 22.30
C ARG A 13 -3.12 -2.98 23.10
N THR A 14 -4.20 -3.36 22.48
CA THR A 14 -5.07 -4.42 22.99
C THR A 14 -4.28 -5.73 23.00
N SER A 15 -3.59 -5.95 24.11
CA SER A 15 -2.87 -7.20 24.39
C SER A 15 -3.83 -8.12 25.09
N CYS A 16 -3.95 -9.34 24.65
CA CYS A 16 -4.51 -10.42 25.46
C CYS A 16 -3.71 -10.53 26.76
N PHE A 17 -4.34 -10.17 27.89
CA PHE A 17 -3.70 -10.25 29.20
C PHE A 17 -3.63 -11.70 29.67
N TYR A 18 -2.43 -12.18 29.97
CA TYR A 18 -2.23 -13.32 30.85
C TYR A 18 -2.30 -12.81 32.31
N ALA A 19 -3.35 -13.19 33.02
CA ALA A 19 -3.39 -13.03 34.46
C ALA A 19 -2.88 -14.32 35.12
N SER A 20 -1.68 -14.28 35.70
CA SER A 20 -1.22 -15.33 36.60
C SER A 20 -1.81 -15.05 37.99
N PHE A 21 -2.69 -15.93 38.46
CA PHE A 21 -3.12 -15.98 39.86
C PHE A 21 -2.60 -17.28 40.52
N THR A 22 -1.98 -17.09 41.67
CA THR A 22 -1.43 -18.17 42.51
C THR A 22 -2.53 -18.89 43.28
N LEU A 23 -2.52 -20.18 43.22
CA LEU A 23 -3.24 -21.25 43.88
C LEU A 23 -4.16 -20.99 45.07
N LEU A 24 -5.43 -21.41 44.93
CA LEU A 24 -6.08 -22.35 45.85
C LEU A 24 -7.21 -23.09 45.10
N PHE A 25 -7.31 -24.42 45.33
CA PHE A 25 -8.17 -25.42 44.69
C PHE A 25 -9.61 -24.95 44.41
N THR A 26 -10.03 -24.95 43.12
CA THR A 26 -11.35 -25.43 42.62
C THR A 26 -11.40 -25.34 41.11
N LEU A 27 -11.81 -26.40 40.44
CA LEU A 27 -12.29 -26.63 39.07
C LEU A 27 -11.91 -25.56 38.00
N PHE A 28 -10.92 -25.89 37.17
CA PHE A 28 -10.55 -25.12 35.98
C PHE A 28 -11.64 -25.27 34.89
N PHE A 29 -12.41 -24.18 34.67
CA PHE A 29 -12.99 -23.90 33.35
C PHE A 29 -11.94 -23.17 32.52
N PHE A 30 -11.32 -23.84 31.58
CA PHE A 30 -10.57 -23.16 30.50
C PHE A 30 -11.58 -22.42 29.63
N GLY A 31 -11.78 -21.15 29.91
CA GLY A 31 -12.40 -20.25 28.96
C GLY A 31 -11.43 -20.04 27.82
N VAL A 32 -11.67 -20.69 26.68
CA VAL A 32 -11.03 -20.33 25.41
C VAL A 32 -11.56 -18.92 25.08
N VAL A 33 -10.71 -17.89 25.26
CA VAL A 33 -10.99 -16.56 24.70
C VAL A 33 -10.83 -16.72 23.19
N SER A 34 -11.94 -16.96 22.51
CA SER A 34 -12.01 -16.85 21.07
C SER A 34 -11.65 -15.40 20.70
N CYS A 35 -10.57 -15.18 19.98
CA CYS A 35 -10.40 -13.95 19.21
C CYS A 35 -11.56 -13.92 18.24
N GLY A 36 -12.53 -13.03 18.45
CA GLY A 36 -13.71 -12.92 17.60
C GLY A 36 -13.27 -12.62 16.16
N GLU A 37 -13.75 -13.43 15.22
CA GLU A 37 -13.57 -13.17 13.80
C GLU A 37 -14.18 -11.80 13.47
N PHE A 38 -13.42 -10.97 12.74
CA PHE A 38 -13.93 -9.69 12.26
C PHE A 38 -15.03 -9.98 11.23
N SER A 39 -16.23 -9.50 11.48
CA SER A 39 -17.44 -9.80 10.70
C SER A 39 -18.00 -8.56 10.01
N ASP A 40 -18.95 -8.73 9.08
CA ASP A 40 -19.70 -7.62 8.50
C ASP A 40 -20.41 -6.76 9.56
N ALA A 41 -20.76 -7.34 10.72
CA ALA A 41 -21.28 -6.58 11.86
C ALA A 41 -20.22 -5.66 12.48
N GLY A 42 -18.96 -6.11 12.55
CA GLY A 42 -17.83 -5.28 12.97
C GLY A 42 -17.57 -4.10 12.02
N LEU A 43 -17.71 -4.30 10.69
CA LEU A 43 -17.62 -3.21 9.72
C LEU A 43 -18.70 -2.14 9.92
N ARG A 44 -19.91 -2.54 10.27
CA ARG A 44 -21.01 -1.58 10.54
C ARG A 44 -20.74 -0.72 11.77
N GLN A 45 -19.94 -1.22 12.72
CA GLN A 45 -19.50 -0.45 13.90
C GLN A 45 -18.38 0.55 13.59
N LEU A 46 -17.68 0.41 12.44
CA LEU A 46 -16.59 1.29 12.06
C LEU A 46 -17.04 2.70 11.60
N HIS A 47 -18.34 2.92 11.44
CA HIS A 47 -18.91 4.22 11.02
C HIS A 47 -18.18 4.87 9.83
N LEU A 48 -17.80 4.07 8.82
CA LEU A 48 -17.19 4.61 7.61
C LEU A 48 -18.19 5.51 6.87
N ASN A 49 -17.74 6.70 6.51
CA ASN A 49 -18.49 7.61 5.67
C ASN A 49 -18.23 7.26 4.21
N VAL A 50 -19.23 6.67 3.58
CA VAL A 50 -19.18 6.20 2.19
C VAL A 50 -20.24 6.99 1.39
N PRO A 51 -19.97 7.38 0.13
CA PRO A 51 -21.00 8.01 -0.72
C PRO A 51 -22.26 7.14 -0.79
N LYS A 52 -23.44 7.78 -0.85
CA LYS A 52 -24.75 7.08 -0.78
C LYS A 52 -24.97 6.02 -1.85
N ASP A 53 -24.32 6.14 -3.00
CA ASP A 53 -24.39 5.22 -4.13
C ASP A 53 -23.26 4.19 -4.15
N ILE A 54 -22.44 4.16 -3.09
CA ILE A 54 -21.36 3.19 -2.90
C ILE A 54 -21.67 2.30 -1.70
N ARG A 55 -21.29 1.04 -1.83
CA ARG A 55 -21.36 0.03 -0.77
C ARG A 55 -19.96 -0.49 -0.46
N THR A 56 -19.63 -0.57 0.82
CA THR A 56 -18.46 -1.31 1.33
C THR A 56 -18.94 -2.58 2.03
N SER A 57 -18.22 -3.67 1.85
CA SER A 57 -18.43 -4.94 2.54
C SER A 57 -17.10 -5.57 2.89
N LEU A 58 -17.10 -6.49 3.87
CA LEU A 58 -15.94 -7.29 4.19
C LEU A 58 -15.75 -8.35 3.11
N PHE A 59 -14.60 -8.32 2.42
CA PHE A 59 -14.19 -9.39 1.50
C PHE A 59 -13.42 -10.49 2.24
N ALA A 60 -12.42 -10.11 3.04
CA ALA A 60 -11.66 -11.04 3.87
C ALA A 60 -11.34 -10.40 5.22
N GLY A 61 -11.53 -11.16 6.29
CA GLY A 61 -11.05 -10.87 7.64
C GLY A 61 -9.88 -11.77 8.01
N ASP A 62 -9.30 -11.53 9.19
CA ASP A 62 -8.18 -12.31 9.75
C ASP A 62 -6.97 -12.43 8.79
N VAL A 63 -6.65 -11.31 8.14
CA VAL A 63 -5.47 -11.13 7.30
C VAL A 63 -4.54 -10.06 7.89
N PRO A 64 -3.95 -10.31 9.08
CA PRO A 64 -3.19 -9.31 9.82
C PRO A 64 -2.05 -8.74 9.00
N TYR A 65 -1.84 -7.42 9.14
CA TYR A 65 -0.83 -6.68 8.38
C TYR A 65 -1.06 -6.75 6.85
N ALA A 66 -2.31 -6.75 6.41
CA ALA A 66 -2.70 -6.71 5.01
C ALA A 66 -2.07 -5.50 4.30
N ARG A 67 -1.35 -5.75 3.20
CA ARG A 67 -0.62 -4.68 2.50
C ARG A 67 -0.97 -4.66 1.02
N HIS A 68 -0.02 -4.99 0.16
CA HIS A 68 -0.18 -4.91 -1.30
C HIS A 68 -1.02 -6.06 -1.83
N MET A 69 -1.85 -5.75 -2.81
CA MET A 69 -2.77 -6.67 -3.46
C MET A 69 -2.44 -6.81 -4.96
N ALA A 70 -2.82 -7.93 -5.55
CA ALA A 70 -2.83 -8.11 -6.99
C ALA A 70 -3.83 -9.22 -7.37
N PHE A 71 -4.58 -9.04 -8.44
CA PHE A 71 -5.38 -10.10 -9.04
C PHE A 71 -4.56 -10.92 -10.03
N ASP A 72 -4.77 -12.24 -10.04
CA ASP A 72 -4.26 -13.07 -11.12
C ASP A 72 -5.21 -13.07 -12.34
N ASP A 73 -4.82 -13.79 -13.40
CA ASP A 73 -5.61 -13.94 -14.63
C ASP A 73 -6.90 -14.74 -14.46
N GLN A 74 -7.12 -15.36 -13.30
CA GLN A 74 -8.33 -16.09 -12.93
C GLN A 74 -9.26 -15.26 -12.00
N GLY A 75 -8.91 -14.00 -11.74
CA GLY A 75 -9.67 -13.13 -10.86
C GLY A 75 -9.50 -13.45 -9.36
N ILE A 76 -8.44 -14.15 -8.99
CA ILE A 76 -8.16 -14.45 -7.59
C ILE A 76 -7.30 -13.34 -7.00
N LEU A 77 -7.72 -12.79 -5.86
CA LEU A 77 -6.96 -11.79 -5.13
C LEU A 77 -5.81 -12.43 -4.34
N PHE A 78 -4.61 -11.92 -4.56
CA PHE A 78 -3.43 -12.22 -3.75
C PHE A 78 -3.10 -11.03 -2.86
N LEU A 79 -2.64 -11.33 -1.64
CA LEU A 79 -2.37 -10.33 -0.61
C LEU A 79 -1.03 -10.61 0.06
N SER A 80 -0.19 -9.59 0.20
CA SER A 80 0.98 -9.64 1.06
C SER A 80 0.63 -9.22 2.49
N GLN A 81 1.14 -9.96 3.47
CA GLN A 81 1.05 -9.67 4.91
C GLN A 81 2.44 -9.36 5.42
N HIS A 82 2.88 -8.11 5.27
CA HIS A 82 4.30 -7.75 5.30
C HIS A 82 4.98 -8.07 6.64
N ARG A 83 4.37 -7.75 7.80
CA ARG A 83 4.94 -8.07 9.12
C ARG A 83 4.71 -9.51 9.54
N ALA A 84 3.68 -10.17 9.01
CA ALA A 84 3.46 -11.59 9.21
C ALA A 84 4.39 -12.45 8.34
N GLY A 85 5.10 -11.86 7.39
CA GLY A 85 6.02 -12.56 6.49
C GLY A 85 5.31 -13.58 5.59
N LYS A 86 4.07 -13.28 5.15
CA LYS A 86 3.26 -14.20 4.37
C LYS A 86 2.79 -13.56 3.05
N VAL A 87 2.51 -14.44 2.09
CA VAL A 87 1.69 -14.13 0.90
C VAL A 87 0.57 -15.15 0.86
N VAL A 88 -0.67 -14.65 0.71
CA VAL A 88 -1.88 -15.48 0.70
C VAL A 88 -2.69 -15.24 -0.56
N ALA A 89 -3.48 -16.25 -0.96
CA ALA A 89 -4.53 -16.11 -1.96
C ALA A 89 -5.90 -16.13 -1.25
N LEU A 90 -6.80 -15.30 -1.72
CA LEU A 90 -8.14 -15.05 -1.19
C LEU A 90 -9.17 -15.35 -2.30
N PRO A 91 -9.47 -16.63 -2.59
CA PRO A 91 -10.44 -17.00 -3.62
C PRO A 91 -11.86 -16.70 -3.18
N ASP A 92 -12.69 -16.24 -4.12
CA ASP A 92 -14.15 -16.18 -4.03
C ASP A 92 -14.73 -17.01 -5.19
N LYS A 93 -14.92 -18.31 -4.95
CA LYS A 93 -15.36 -19.25 -6.00
C LYS A 93 -16.86 -19.27 -6.22
N ASN A 94 -17.62 -18.91 -5.18
CA ASN A 94 -19.06 -18.90 -5.23
C ASN A 94 -19.62 -17.55 -5.74
N GLY A 95 -18.76 -16.52 -5.86
CA GLY A 95 -19.10 -15.19 -6.37
C GLY A 95 -19.97 -14.37 -5.41
N ASP A 96 -19.95 -14.69 -4.10
CA ASP A 96 -20.78 -13.97 -3.12
C ASP A 96 -20.15 -12.65 -2.65
N GLY A 97 -18.92 -12.37 -3.09
CA GLY A 97 -18.16 -11.16 -2.74
C GLY A 97 -17.43 -11.27 -1.41
N LYS A 98 -17.19 -12.50 -0.95
CA LYS A 98 -16.35 -12.81 0.22
C LYS A 98 -15.35 -13.88 -0.15
N SER A 99 -14.17 -13.79 0.44
CA SER A 99 -13.19 -14.85 0.28
C SER A 99 -13.64 -16.13 0.99
N ASP A 100 -13.69 -17.26 0.26
CA ASP A 100 -14.05 -18.57 0.82
C ASP A 100 -13.04 -19.04 1.89
N ARG A 101 -11.78 -18.61 1.77
CA ARG A 101 -10.68 -18.99 2.66
C ARG A 101 -9.43 -18.15 2.43
N THR A 102 -8.53 -18.16 3.41
CA THR A 102 -7.18 -17.66 3.28
C THR A 102 -6.22 -18.83 2.97
N ALA A 103 -5.68 -18.88 1.74
CA ALA A 103 -4.73 -19.91 1.32
C ALA A 103 -3.29 -19.38 1.37
N THR A 104 -2.48 -19.83 2.32
CA THR A 104 -1.08 -19.40 2.45
C THR A 104 -0.21 -20.03 1.35
N LEU A 105 0.44 -19.16 0.54
CA LEU A 105 1.40 -19.59 -0.49
C LEU A 105 2.85 -19.51 -0.02
N LEU A 106 3.17 -18.45 0.72
CA LEU A 106 4.49 -18.22 1.28
C LEU A 106 4.39 -17.87 2.77
N SER A 107 5.35 -18.35 3.54
CA SER A 107 5.52 -18.01 4.95
C SER A 107 7.00 -17.80 5.27
N ASN A 108 7.28 -17.20 6.44
CA ASN A 108 8.64 -16.90 6.90
C ASN A 108 9.45 -16.06 5.89
N ARG A 109 8.76 -15.10 5.23
CA ARG A 109 9.39 -14.17 4.28
C ARG A 109 9.76 -12.86 5.00
N ARG A 110 10.80 -12.21 4.50
CA ARG A 110 11.24 -10.93 5.07
C ARG A 110 10.51 -9.78 4.40
N VAL A 111 9.51 -9.22 5.08
CA VAL A 111 8.74 -8.05 4.64
C VAL A 111 8.26 -8.20 3.18
N PRO A 112 7.50 -9.25 2.81
CA PRO A 112 6.94 -9.35 1.49
C PRO A 112 5.95 -8.19 1.28
N HIS A 113 6.02 -7.52 0.11
CA HIS A 113 5.16 -6.38 -0.18
C HIS A 113 4.61 -6.44 -1.60
N GLY A 114 5.32 -5.93 -2.60
CA GLY A 114 4.85 -5.84 -3.98
C GLY A 114 4.56 -7.21 -4.58
N LEU A 115 3.40 -7.35 -5.20
CA LEU A 115 2.96 -8.54 -5.92
C LEU A 115 2.66 -8.16 -7.37
N ALA A 116 3.07 -8.98 -8.32
CA ALA A 116 2.64 -8.85 -9.71
C ALA A 116 2.69 -10.21 -10.43
N PHE A 117 1.93 -10.32 -11.49
CA PHE A 117 1.89 -11.52 -12.31
C PHE A 117 2.48 -11.26 -13.70
N ALA A 118 3.07 -12.28 -14.28
CA ALA A 118 3.53 -12.24 -15.67
C ALA A 118 3.39 -13.59 -16.34
N GLN A 119 2.98 -13.56 -17.61
CA GLN A 119 3.05 -14.70 -18.52
C GLN A 119 4.41 -14.67 -19.22
N LEU A 120 5.17 -15.76 -19.12
CA LEU A 120 6.39 -16.05 -19.88
C LEU A 120 6.14 -17.26 -20.76
N ASP A 121 7.02 -17.53 -21.73
CA ASP A 121 6.94 -18.74 -22.59
C ASP A 121 6.93 -20.02 -21.74
N SER A 122 7.64 -20.01 -20.62
CA SER A 122 7.73 -21.14 -19.70
C SER A 122 6.53 -21.30 -18.76
N GLY A 123 5.58 -20.37 -18.72
CA GLY A 123 4.36 -20.40 -17.93
C GLY A 123 4.02 -19.10 -17.21
N TYR A 124 3.02 -19.14 -16.34
CA TYR A 124 2.52 -18.01 -15.57
C TYR A 124 3.20 -17.93 -14.20
N TYR A 125 3.65 -16.75 -13.83
CA TYR A 125 4.45 -16.52 -12.63
C TYR A 125 3.88 -15.45 -11.74
N LEU A 126 3.94 -15.68 -10.40
CA LEU A 126 3.81 -14.67 -9.38
C LEU A 126 5.21 -14.14 -9.01
N TYR A 127 5.37 -12.82 -9.08
CA TYR A 127 6.53 -12.10 -8.58
C TYR A 127 6.21 -11.49 -7.22
N VAL A 128 7.14 -11.61 -6.26
CA VAL A 128 7.02 -11.06 -4.91
C VAL A 128 8.27 -10.25 -4.59
N ALA A 129 8.08 -8.96 -4.32
CA ALA A 129 9.14 -8.11 -3.82
C ALA A 129 9.23 -8.22 -2.30
N GLU A 130 10.40 -8.59 -1.80
CA GLU A 130 10.76 -8.64 -0.39
C GLU A 130 11.75 -7.50 -0.07
N GLU A 131 12.00 -7.23 1.19
CA GLU A 131 12.89 -6.13 1.57
C GLU A 131 14.25 -6.14 0.85
N HIS A 132 14.83 -7.32 0.59
CA HIS A 132 16.20 -7.47 0.11
C HIS A 132 16.33 -8.19 -1.25
N GLN A 133 15.22 -8.63 -1.82
CA GLN A 133 15.21 -9.38 -3.09
C GLN A 133 13.83 -9.34 -3.76
N VAL A 134 13.79 -9.72 -5.04
CA VAL A 134 12.56 -10.12 -5.72
C VAL A 134 12.66 -11.59 -6.07
N ILE A 135 11.62 -12.33 -5.71
CA ILE A 135 11.46 -13.74 -6.09
C ILE A 135 10.35 -13.88 -7.11
N ARG A 136 10.38 -14.97 -7.88
CA ARG A 136 9.24 -15.42 -8.68
C ARG A 136 8.93 -16.88 -8.42
N MET A 137 7.67 -17.27 -8.64
CA MET A 137 7.21 -18.64 -8.51
C MET A 137 6.30 -18.99 -9.67
N LYS A 138 6.57 -20.13 -10.33
CA LYS A 138 5.75 -20.64 -11.43
C LYS A 138 4.47 -21.26 -10.90
N ARG A 139 3.31 -20.87 -11.45
CA ARG A 139 2.01 -21.50 -11.16
C ARG A 139 2.04 -22.96 -11.59
N GLN A 140 1.48 -23.85 -10.78
CA GLN A 140 1.33 -25.27 -11.04
C GLN A 140 -0.11 -25.57 -11.51
N ALA A 141 -0.33 -26.78 -12.03
CA ALA A 141 -1.65 -27.21 -12.49
C ALA A 141 -2.70 -27.25 -11.36
N LYS A 142 -2.29 -27.58 -10.13
CA LYS A 142 -3.20 -27.58 -8.99
C LYS A 142 -3.50 -26.15 -8.53
N PRO A 143 -4.77 -25.78 -8.32
CA PRO A 143 -5.15 -24.44 -7.86
C PRO A 143 -4.38 -24.00 -6.61
N PHE A 144 -3.99 -22.71 -6.57
CA PHE A 144 -3.23 -22.07 -5.48
C PHE A 144 -1.90 -22.76 -5.16
N THR A 145 -1.32 -23.45 -6.12
CA THR A 145 -0.03 -24.13 -5.94
C THR A 145 1.00 -23.51 -6.88
N TYR A 146 2.11 -23.11 -6.29
CA TYR A 146 3.24 -22.51 -6.98
C TYR A 146 4.50 -23.35 -6.73
N GLY A 147 5.42 -23.31 -7.66
CA GLY A 147 6.73 -23.95 -7.54
C GLY A 147 7.60 -23.31 -6.46
N LYS A 148 8.79 -23.83 -6.30
CA LYS A 148 9.76 -23.24 -5.35
C LYS A 148 10.10 -21.81 -5.76
N PRO A 149 10.28 -20.89 -4.77
CA PRO A 149 10.72 -19.53 -5.05
C PRO A 149 12.09 -19.49 -5.75
N GLU A 150 12.18 -18.75 -6.82
CA GLU A 150 13.41 -18.45 -7.57
C GLU A 150 13.75 -16.97 -7.35
N VAL A 151 14.97 -16.67 -6.92
CA VAL A 151 15.39 -15.26 -6.72
C VAL A 151 15.83 -14.70 -8.08
N VAL A 152 15.16 -13.63 -8.53
CA VAL A 152 15.45 -12.95 -9.81
C VAL A 152 16.22 -11.63 -9.60
N ILE A 153 15.94 -10.88 -8.53
CA ILE A 153 16.71 -9.68 -8.18
C ILE A 153 17.29 -9.88 -6.79
N ARG A 154 18.58 -9.63 -6.63
CA ARG A 154 19.32 -9.74 -5.36
C ARG A 154 19.93 -8.40 -4.96
N GLY A 155 20.31 -8.28 -3.68
CA GLY A 155 21.07 -7.14 -3.20
C GLY A 155 20.29 -5.83 -3.12
N ILE A 156 18.97 -5.91 -2.95
CA ILE A 156 18.18 -4.72 -2.63
C ILE A 156 18.57 -4.29 -1.21
N PRO A 157 18.97 -3.02 -0.97
CA PRO A 157 19.42 -2.56 0.32
C PRO A 157 18.28 -2.62 1.36
N GLY A 158 18.53 -3.22 2.53
CA GLY A 158 17.58 -3.33 3.64
C GLY A 158 17.63 -2.15 4.60
N GLY A 159 16.66 -2.06 5.54
CA GLY A 159 16.54 -0.98 6.52
C GLY A 159 15.87 0.28 5.96
N GLY A 160 15.63 1.27 6.83
CA GLY A 160 14.89 2.48 6.49
C GLY A 160 13.45 2.17 6.07
N HIS A 161 13.00 2.74 4.95
CA HIS A 161 11.73 2.36 4.33
C HIS A 161 11.86 0.95 3.75
N SER A 162 11.21 -0.01 4.37
CA SER A 162 11.40 -1.44 4.09
C SER A 162 10.45 -2.02 3.03
N THR A 163 9.42 -1.32 2.63
CA THR A 163 8.49 -1.77 1.57
C THR A 163 9.15 -1.71 0.21
N ARG A 164 8.84 -2.69 -0.65
CA ARG A 164 9.30 -2.78 -2.04
C ARG A 164 8.09 -3.03 -2.91
N THR A 165 7.66 -2.02 -3.65
CA THR A 165 6.54 -2.17 -4.59
C THR A 165 7.09 -2.47 -5.97
N LEU A 166 6.46 -3.42 -6.65
CA LEU A 166 6.78 -3.71 -8.04
C LEU A 166 5.54 -3.68 -8.92
N LYS A 167 5.71 -3.24 -10.14
CA LYS A 167 4.74 -3.40 -11.24
C LYS A 167 5.46 -3.99 -12.45
N ILE A 168 4.72 -4.74 -13.26
CA ILE A 168 5.26 -5.34 -14.49
C ILE A 168 4.53 -4.75 -15.69
N LYS A 169 5.32 -4.25 -16.65
CA LYS A 169 4.81 -3.75 -17.93
C LYS A 169 5.86 -3.97 -19.01
N ASP A 170 5.41 -4.32 -20.23
CA ASP A 170 6.28 -4.51 -21.40
C ASP A 170 7.49 -5.41 -21.12
N GLN A 171 7.25 -6.54 -20.45
CA GLN A 171 8.26 -7.52 -20.04
C GLN A 171 9.37 -6.92 -19.14
N LYS A 172 9.05 -5.86 -18.39
CA LYS A 172 9.95 -5.21 -17.44
C LYS A 172 9.34 -5.13 -16.06
N ILE A 173 10.18 -5.32 -15.04
CA ILE A 173 9.87 -5.05 -13.63
C ILE A 173 10.26 -3.60 -13.35
N TYR A 174 9.33 -2.83 -12.81
CA TYR A 174 9.58 -1.53 -12.19
C TYR A 174 9.51 -1.70 -10.69
N LEU A 175 10.62 -1.43 -10.00
CA LEU A 175 10.78 -1.67 -8.57
C LEU A 175 11.02 -0.36 -7.82
N SER A 176 10.14 0.00 -6.91
CA SER A 176 10.31 1.14 -6.02
C SER A 176 11.02 0.74 -4.74
N VAL A 177 12.04 1.49 -4.36
CA VAL A 177 12.84 1.32 -3.14
C VAL A 177 12.95 2.67 -2.43
N GLY A 178 12.39 2.78 -1.23
CA GLY A 178 12.42 4.01 -0.44
C GLY A 178 13.79 4.29 0.19
N SER A 179 13.95 5.49 0.74
CA SER A 179 15.18 5.96 1.38
C SER A 179 15.57 5.16 2.62
N SER A 180 16.85 5.22 3.00
CA SER A 180 17.38 4.63 4.23
C SER A 180 17.09 5.50 5.47
N CYS A 181 16.80 6.78 5.27
CA CYS A 181 16.70 7.81 6.30
C CYS A 181 15.52 8.75 6.05
N ASN A 182 15.28 9.67 6.98
CA ASN A 182 14.32 10.76 6.79
C ASN A 182 14.77 11.72 5.69
N VAL A 183 16.01 12.22 5.80
CA VAL A 183 16.66 13.02 4.77
C VAL A 183 18.18 12.80 4.85
N CYS A 184 18.77 12.37 3.75
CA CYS A 184 20.23 12.16 3.59
C CYS A 184 20.57 12.00 2.11
N VAL A 185 21.84 12.08 1.78
CA VAL A 185 22.34 11.62 0.48
C VAL A 185 22.54 10.12 0.58
N GLU A 186 21.88 9.36 -0.28
CA GLU A 186 21.98 7.90 -0.30
C GLU A 186 23.29 7.44 -0.98
N ASP A 187 23.92 6.43 -0.37
CA ASP A 187 25.12 5.80 -0.95
C ASP A 187 24.76 4.75 -2.03
N ASP A 188 23.60 4.08 -1.85
CA ASP A 188 23.14 3.07 -2.80
C ASP A 188 22.14 3.68 -3.80
N PRO A 189 22.42 3.66 -5.10
CA PRO A 189 21.56 4.26 -6.12
C PRO A 189 20.19 3.60 -6.28
N LEU A 190 19.97 2.43 -5.70
CA LEU A 190 18.64 1.81 -5.65
C LEU A 190 17.71 2.53 -4.67
N ARG A 191 18.24 3.30 -3.69
CA ARG A 191 17.47 4.01 -2.68
C ARG A 191 16.83 5.28 -3.22
N ALA A 192 15.69 5.63 -2.65
CA ALA A 192 14.87 6.79 -3.04
C ALA A 192 14.68 6.87 -4.57
N ALA A 193 14.45 5.71 -5.19
CA ALA A 193 14.48 5.51 -6.63
C ALA A 193 13.48 4.46 -7.10
N ILE A 194 13.14 4.54 -8.36
CA ILE A 194 12.51 3.46 -9.11
C ILE A 194 13.54 2.90 -10.08
N SER A 195 13.74 1.59 -10.03
CA SER A 195 14.65 0.86 -10.91
C SER A 195 13.86 -0.05 -11.84
N ARG A 196 14.40 -0.29 -13.03
CA ARG A 196 13.81 -1.17 -14.03
C ARG A 196 14.73 -2.35 -14.32
N PHE A 197 14.13 -3.55 -14.48
CA PHE A 197 14.82 -4.80 -14.76
C PHE A 197 14.07 -5.60 -15.83
N ASN A 198 14.73 -6.54 -16.46
CA ASN A 198 14.07 -7.62 -17.21
C ASN A 198 13.35 -8.57 -16.25
N LEU A 199 12.42 -9.40 -16.73
CA LEU A 199 11.67 -10.36 -15.89
C LEU A 199 12.58 -11.44 -15.25
N ASP A 200 13.77 -11.66 -15.76
CA ASP A 200 14.79 -12.55 -15.17
C ASP A 200 15.71 -11.83 -14.16
N GLY A 201 15.48 -10.53 -13.93
CA GLY A 201 16.26 -9.67 -13.04
C GLY A 201 17.53 -9.08 -13.67
N SER A 202 17.84 -9.39 -14.90
CA SER A 202 18.94 -8.77 -15.63
C SER A 202 18.60 -7.34 -16.10
N GLY A 203 19.56 -6.66 -16.72
CA GLY A 203 19.33 -5.35 -17.35
C GLY A 203 18.95 -4.23 -16.39
N LYS A 204 19.55 -4.23 -15.17
CA LYS A 204 19.32 -3.18 -14.17
C LYS A 204 19.55 -1.77 -14.73
N GLU A 205 18.55 -0.91 -14.56
CA GLU A 205 18.59 0.50 -14.91
C GLU A 205 17.92 1.32 -13.80
N ILE A 206 18.55 2.41 -13.37
CA ILE A 206 17.88 3.40 -12.51
C ILE A 206 16.94 4.21 -13.40
N TYR A 207 15.62 4.01 -13.21
CA TYR A 207 14.60 4.62 -14.04
C TYR A 207 14.31 6.06 -13.65
N ALA A 208 14.18 6.33 -12.33
CA ALA A 208 13.92 7.66 -11.77
C ALA A 208 14.47 7.74 -10.35
N THR A 209 14.84 8.95 -9.90
CA THR A 209 15.48 9.21 -8.61
C THR A 209 14.81 10.38 -7.88
N GLY A 210 15.22 10.61 -6.61
CA GLY A 210 14.67 11.72 -5.82
C GLY A 210 13.25 11.48 -5.33
N LEU A 211 12.85 10.23 -5.23
CA LEU A 211 11.55 9.74 -4.75
C LEU A 211 11.75 9.12 -3.36
N ARG A 212 11.66 9.95 -2.30
CA ARG A 212 11.97 9.54 -0.92
C ARG A 212 11.33 8.20 -0.54
N ASN A 213 10.04 8.07 -0.73
CA ASN A 213 9.31 6.83 -0.46
C ASN A 213 8.04 6.74 -1.30
N SER A 214 8.20 6.32 -2.55
CA SER A 214 7.08 6.05 -3.45
C SER A 214 6.56 4.64 -3.23
N VAL A 215 5.63 4.47 -2.29
CA VAL A 215 5.07 3.15 -1.97
C VAL A 215 4.11 2.68 -3.05
N GLY A 216 3.15 3.50 -3.44
CA GLY A 216 2.23 3.19 -4.55
C GLY A 216 2.79 3.66 -5.87
N ILE A 217 2.84 2.76 -6.84
CA ILE A 217 3.15 3.05 -8.25
C ILE A 217 2.17 2.29 -9.14
N GLU A 218 1.69 2.94 -10.23
CA GLU A 218 0.76 2.32 -11.17
C GLU A 218 0.91 2.94 -12.56
N PHE A 219 0.66 2.17 -13.60
CA PHE A 219 0.65 2.68 -14.96
C PHE A 219 -0.69 3.30 -15.32
N SER A 220 -0.65 4.55 -15.78
CA SER A 220 -1.84 5.22 -16.29
C SER A 220 -2.40 4.49 -17.50
N PRO A 221 -3.68 4.12 -17.51
CA PRO A 221 -4.31 3.50 -18.68
C PRO A 221 -4.47 4.49 -19.85
N TYR A 222 -4.34 5.80 -19.60
CA TYR A 222 -4.48 6.84 -20.61
C TYR A 222 -3.16 7.11 -21.35
N SER A 223 -2.11 7.45 -20.59
CA SER A 223 -0.81 7.85 -21.15
C SER A 223 0.21 6.73 -21.20
N GLN A 224 -0.06 5.59 -20.54
CA GLN A 224 0.86 4.49 -20.33
C GLN A 224 2.13 4.87 -19.53
N GLU A 225 2.19 6.09 -18.99
CA GLU A 225 3.25 6.54 -18.11
C GLU A 225 3.08 5.96 -16.71
N LEU A 226 4.19 5.78 -15.99
CA LEU A 226 4.18 5.36 -14.60
C LEU A 226 3.80 6.56 -13.71
N TRP A 227 2.80 6.38 -12.86
CA TRP A 227 2.42 7.33 -11.83
C TRP A 227 2.82 6.78 -10.47
N GLY A 228 3.12 7.65 -9.51
CA GLY A 228 3.45 7.22 -8.16
C GLY A 228 3.15 8.30 -7.13
N VAL A 229 2.67 7.86 -5.97
CA VAL A 229 2.57 8.71 -4.78
C VAL A 229 3.89 8.69 -4.03
N ASN A 230 4.28 9.81 -3.44
CA ASN A 230 5.54 9.95 -2.74
C ASN A 230 5.34 10.61 -1.38
N ASN A 231 5.87 9.95 -0.33
CA ASN A 231 5.83 10.45 1.03
C ASN A 231 7.01 11.39 1.28
N GLY A 232 6.73 12.65 1.63
CA GLY A 232 7.72 13.68 1.94
C GLY A 232 8.53 13.38 3.21
N ARG A 233 9.59 14.19 3.48
CA ARG A 233 10.36 14.08 4.73
C ARG A 233 9.54 14.56 5.92
N ASP A 234 9.85 14.01 7.09
CA ASP A 234 9.24 14.43 8.35
C ASP A 234 9.97 15.64 8.95
N ARG A 235 9.33 16.31 9.93
CA ARG A 235 9.89 17.33 10.82
C ARG A 235 10.15 18.69 10.13
N LEU A 236 9.29 19.09 9.21
CA LEU A 236 9.20 20.44 8.68
C LEU A 236 7.90 21.15 9.09
N GLY A 237 7.30 20.74 10.23
CA GLY A 237 6.01 21.24 10.71
C GLY A 237 4.83 20.55 10.05
N ASP A 238 3.62 21.05 10.31
CA ASP A 238 2.37 20.38 9.91
C ASP A 238 2.06 20.49 8.43
N ASP A 239 2.55 21.52 7.75
CA ASP A 239 2.09 21.89 6.41
C ASP A 239 3.09 21.56 5.29
N HIS A 240 4.32 21.17 5.65
CA HIS A 240 5.39 20.87 4.71
C HIS A 240 6.17 19.61 5.08
N PRO A 241 6.73 18.92 4.09
CA PRO A 241 6.37 19.01 2.67
C PRO A 241 5.01 18.35 2.42
N ARG A 242 4.29 18.85 1.42
CA ARG A 242 3.04 18.23 0.96
C ARG A 242 3.34 16.87 0.34
N GLU A 243 2.39 15.95 0.46
CA GLU A 243 2.47 14.67 -0.22
C GLU A 243 2.28 14.85 -1.73
N GLU A 244 2.94 14.02 -2.52
CA GLU A 244 3.01 14.22 -3.97
C GLU A 244 2.41 13.06 -4.74
N LEU A 245 1.74 13.39 -5.85
CA LEU A 245 1.45 12.47 -6.95
C LEU A 245 2.32 12.87 -8.14
N ASN A 246 3.18 11.97 -8.57
CA ASN A 246 4.17 12.20 -9.61
C ASN A 246 3.88 11.39 -10.87
N ILE A 247 4.05 12.00 -12.05
CA ILE A 247 4.15 11.28 -13.33
C ILE A 247 5.63 10.96 -13.53
N ILE A 248 5.98 9.68 -13.41
CA ILE A 248 7.36 9.23 -13.29
C ILE A 248 7.93 8.86 -14.64
N ARG A 249 8.93 9.61 -15.08
CA ARG A 249 9.56 9.48 -16.39
C ARG A 249 11.00 9.01 -16.27
N LYS A 250 11.45 8.25 -17.25
CA LYS A 250 12.84 7.79 -17.36
C LYS A 250 13.83 8.96 -17.29
N GLY A 251 14.83 8.82 -16.40
CA GLY A 251 15.86 9.85 -16.16
C GLY A 251 15.37 11.06 -15.35
N GLY A 252 14.10 11.04 -14.86
CA GLY A 252 13.56 12.09 -14.00
C GLY A 252 14.17 12.08 -12.60
N HIS A 253 14.38 13.28 -12.03
CA HIS A 253 14.71 13.46 -10.62
C HIS A 253 13.58 14.28 -9.97
N TYR A 254 13.03 13.79 -8.84
CA TYR A 254 11.82 14.33 -8.18
C TYR A 254 12.09 15.09 -6.88
N GLY A 255 13.34 15.50 -6.68
CA GLY A 255 13.76 16.49 -5.68
C GLY A 255 14.53 15.93 -4.50
N TRP A 256 14.00 14.96 -3.77
CA TRP A 256 14.63 14.48 -2.53
C TRP A 256 16.07 13.98 -2.74
N PRO A 257 17.03 14.28 -1.84
CA PRO A 257 16.89 15.00 -0.57
C PRO A 257 16.99 16.51 -0.68
N TYR A 258 17.20 17.06 -1.86
CA TYR A 258 17.58 18.47 -2.08
C TYR A 258 16.39 19.43 -2.17
N CYS A 259 15.26 18.92 -2.61
CA CYS A 259 14.05 19.70 -2.88
C CYS A 259 12.79 18.87 -2.58
N TYR A 260 11.67 19.57 -2.40
CA TYR A 260 10.34 19.02 -2.28
C TYR A 260 9.31 19.92 -2.99
N GLU A 261 8.10 19.41 -3.21
CA GLU A 261 7.02 20.14 -3.89
C GLU A 261 7.45 20.72 -5.24
N ASP A 262 6.96 21.92 -5.59
CA ASP A 262 7.39 22.62 -6.81
C ASP A 262 8.72 23.36 -6.58
N LYS A 263 9.82 22.61 -6.55
CA LYS A 263 11.20 23.12 -6.50
C LYS A 263 11.57 23.93 -5.25
N THR A 264 10.83 23.76 -4.16
CA THR A 264 11.23 24.29 -2.85
C THR A 264 12.48 23.56 -2.38
N TRP A 265 13.54 24.29 -2.04
CA TRP A 265 14.77 23.70 -1.56
C TRP A 265 14.67 23.28 -0.09
N ASP A 266 15.28 22.15 0.22
CA ASP A 266 15.38 21.63 1.58
C ASP A 266 16.28 22.54 2.42
N GLU A 267 15.97 22.75 3.70
CA GLU A 267 16.71 23.64 4.60
C GLU A 267 18.14 23.16 4.86
N ASP A 268 18.31 21.82 4.99
CA ASP A 268 19.59 21.20 5.33
C ASP A 268 20.40 20.79 4.09
N PHE A 269 19.71 20.35 3.02
CA PHE A 269 20.31 19.73 1.83
C PHE A 269 20.14 20.56 0.55
N GLY A 270 19.40 21.66 0.61
CA GLY A 270 18.94 22.40 -0.56
C GLY A 270 20.03 22.85 -1.52
N LYS A 271 19.79 22.60 -2.80
CA LYS A 271 20.65 23.01 -3.90
C LYS A 271 19.83 23.78 -4.92
N LYS A 272 19.72 25.10 -4.77
CA LYS A 272 18.82 25.97 -5.57
C LYS A 272 18.88 25.71 -7.07
N TYR A 273 20.09 25.68 -7.65
CA TYR A 273 20.24 25.47 -9.09
C TYR A 273 19.83 24.06 -9.52
N PHE A 274 20.06 23.07 -8.67
CA PHE A 274 19.62 21.70 -8.90
C PHE A 274 18.08 21.58 -8.86
N CYS A 275 17.44 22.20 -7.87
CA CYS A 275 16.00 22.19 -7.73
C CYS A 275 15.28 22.76 -8.96
N ALA A 276 15.88 23.73 -9.66
CA ALA A 276 15.35 24.23 -10.91
C ALA A 276 15.25 23.16 -12.02
N THR A 277 16.05 22.08 -11.95
CA THR A 277 16.08 21.02 -12.95
C THR A 277 15.17 19.83 -12.61
N THR A 278 14.66 19.74 -11.38
CA THR A 278 13.81 18.64 -10.94
C THR A 278 12.44 18.67 -11.58
N LYS A 279 11.77 17.52 -11.59
CA LYS A 279 10.40 17.41 -12.08
C LYS A 279 9.44 17.81 -10.97
N PRO A 280 8.52 18.74 -11.20
CA PRO A 280 7.49 19.07 -10.23
C PRO A 280 6.47 17.94 -10.11
N PRO A 281 5.78 17.82 -8.96
CA PRO A 281 4.66 16.89 -8.84
C PRO A 281 3.52 17.27 -9.79
N ALA A 282 2.79 16.26 -10.26
CA ALA A 282 1.57 16.47 -11.05
C ALA A 282 0.43 16.98 -10.18
N HIS A 283 0.43 16.61 -8.89
CA HIS A 283 -0.54 17.06 -7.90
C HIS A 283 0.05 16.93 -6.49
N THR A 284 -0.45 17.74 -5.56
CA THR A 284 -0.06 17.68 -4.15
C THR A 284 -1.27 17.51 -3.23
N PHE A 285 -1.05 16.87 -2.08
CA PHE A 285 -2.05 16.69 -1.03
C PHE A 285 -1.54 17.32 0.28
N THR A 286 -2.38 17.35 1.29
CA THR A 286 -1.99 17.77 2.64
C THR A 286 -0.77 16.98 3.11
N ALA A 287 0.17 17.67 3.77
CA ALA A 287 1.41 17.08 4.28
C ALA A 287 1.16 15.93 5.26
N HIS A 288 2.08 14.97 5.28
CA HIS A 288 2.16 13.87 6.24
C HIS A 288 0.97 12.91 6.29
N MET A 289 0.08 12.91 5.29
CA MET A 289 -1.05 11.97 5.23
C MET A 289 -0.64 10.54 4.86
N ALA A 290 0.59 10.32 4.44
CA ALA A 290 1.16 9.04 4.05
C ALA A 290 0.36 8.31 2.96
N PRO A 291 0.35 8.80 1.70
CA PRO A 291 -0.24 8.08 0.59
C PRO A 291 0.53 6.79 0.32
N LEU A 292 -0.17 5.67 0.20
CA LEU A 292 0.43 4.36 -0.01
C LEU A 292 0.02 3.75 -1.35
N GLY A 293 -1.11 3.05 -1.43
CA GLY A 293 -1.58 2.42 -2.66
C GLY A 293 -2.40 3.35 -3.54
N LEU A 294 -2.43 3.07 -4.83
CA LEU A 294 -3.27 3.78 -5.80
C LEU A 294 -3.78 2.84 -6.89
N ALA A 295 -4.99 3.09 -7.36
CA ALA A 295 -5.60 2.34 -8.46
C ALA A 295 -6.34 3.28 -9.41
N PHE A 296 -6.08 3.16 -10.71
CA PHE A 296 -6.93 3.78 -11.73
C PHE A 296 -8.24 3.02 -11.85
N TYR A 297 -9.32 3.75 -12.05
CA TYR A 297 -10.66 3.21 -12.25
C TYR A 297 -11.25 3.82 -13.53
N GLN A 298 -11.33 3.01 -14.58
CA GLN A 298 -11.89 3.45 -15.86
C GLN A 298 -13.36 3.07 -16.00
N LYS A 299 -13.68 1.81 -15.73
CA LYS A 299 -15.03 1.26 -15.86
C LYS A 299 -15.20 0.05 -14.96
N GLY A 300 -16.38 -0.12 -14.40
CA GLY A 300 -16.68 -1.28 -13.55
C GLY A 300 -18.03 -1.18 -12.87
N THR A 301 -18.11 -1.64 -11.63
CA THR A 301 -19.36 -1.71 -10.87
C THR A 301 -19.73 -0.43 -10.14
N LEU A 302 -18.77 0.50 -9.95
CA LEU A 302 -19.10 1.81 -9.40
C LEU A 302 -19.94 2.61 -10.40
N PRO A 303 -20.82 3.52 -9.93
CA PRO A 303 -21.59 4.41 -10.82
C PRO A 303 -20.68 5.19 -11.78
N GLY A 304 -21.15 5.44 -13.00
CA GLY A 304 -20.37 6.05 -14.09
C GLY A 304 -19.68 7.36 -13.73
N ARG A 305 -20.21 8.12 -12.75
CA ARG A 305 -19.55 9.34 -12.25
C ARG A 305 -18.18 9.08 -11.58
N TYR A 306 -17.84 7.84 -11.27
CA TYR A 306 -16.55 7.42 -10.72
C TYR A 306 -15.60 6.87 -11.79
N GLU A 307 -16.05 6.75 -13.02
CA GLU A 307 -15.16 6.48 -14.15
C GLU A 307 -14.14 7.62 -14.28
N ASP A 308 -13.05 7.36 -14.97
CA ASP A 308 -11.95 8.32 -15.13
C ASP A 308 -11.45 8.87 -13.78
N SER A 309 -11.18 7.97 -12.87
CA SER A 309 -10.67 8.32 -11.53
C SER A 309 -9.38 7.58 -11.18
N LEU A 310 -8.59 8.20 -10.31
CA LEU A 310 -7.51 7.56 -9.59
C LEU A 310 -7.87 7.59 -8.11
N PHE A 311 -7.98 6.43 -7.48
CA PHE A 311 -8.19 6.30 -6.04
C PHE A 311 -6.84 6.13 -5.35
N ILE A 312 -6.64 6.80 -4.21
CA ILE A 312 -5.40 6.78 -3.42
C ILE A 312 -5.75 6.51 -1.96
N ALA A 313 -5.10 5.52 -1.36
CA ALA A 313 -5.22 5.22 0.06
C ALA A 313 -4.21 6.04 0.86
N PHE A 314 -4.70 6.81 1.83
CA PHE A 314 -3.91 7.59 2.76
C PHE A 314 -3.89 6.90 4.12
N HIS A 315 -2.75 6.34 4.49
CA HIS A 315 -2.57 5.53 5.70
C HIS A 315 -2.71 6.32 7.00
N GLY A 316 -2.48 7.62 6.93
CA GLY A 316 -2.62 8.56 8.04
C GLY A 316 -1.31 8.97 8.67
N SER A 317 -1.35 10.18 9.22
CA SER A 317 -0.19 10.89 9.74
C SER A 317 0.32 10.31 11.07
N TRP A 318 1.58 10.57 11.35
CA TRP A 318 2.19 10.41 12.66
C TRP A 318 2.95 11.69 13.09
N ASP A 319 3.34 12.54 12.14
CA ASP A 319 4.14 13.75 12.31
C ASP A 319 3.28 15.00 12.04
N ARG A 320 2.16 15.11 12.76
CA ARG A 320 1.26 16.29 12.74
C ARG A 320 0.68 16.53 14.10
N SER A 321 0.48 17.82 14.46
CA SER A 321 -0.23 18.22 15.65
C SER A 321 -1.72 17.84 15.61
N VAL A 322 -2.33 17.94 14.42
CA VAL A 322 -3.69 17.44 14.15
C VAL A 322 -3.61 16.29 13.18
N PRO A 323 -4.04 15.07 13.55
CA PRO A 323 -4.03 13.91 12.67
C PRO A 323 -4.75 14.16 11.35
N ALA A 324 -4.18 13.66 10.25
CA ALA A 324 -4.75 13.77 8.90
C ALA A 324 -4.48 12.50 8.08
N GLY A 325 -5.21 12.31 6.99
CA GLY A 325 -5.20 11.07 6.21
C GLY A 325 -6.26 10.10 6.75
N TYR A 326 -5.92 8.81 6.88
CA TYR A 326 -6.85 7.75 7.30
C TYR A 326 -8.11 7.72 6.44
N LYS A 327 -7.93 7.76 5.13
CA LYS A 327 -9.02 7.89 4.16
C LYS A 327 -8.62 7.39 2.78
N VAL A 328 -9.60 7.22 1.92
CA VAL A 328 -9.40 7.08 0.47
C VAL A 328 -9.80 8.39 -0.18
N VAL A 329 -8.93 8.90 -1.04
CA VAL A 329 -9.17 10.09 -1.87
C VAL A 329 -9.41 9.66 -3.30
N ARG A 330 -10.35 10.32 -3.97
CA ARG A 330 -10.57 10.23 -5.40
C ARG A 330 -9.93 11.44 -6.09
N VAL A 331 -9.04 11.20 -7.04
CA VAL A 331 -8.55 12.18 -8.00
C VAL A 331 -9.38 12.04 -9.27
N LYS A 332 -10.12 13.07 -9.65
CA LYS A 332 -10.93 13.12 -10.88
C LYS A 332 -10.02 13.41 -12.06
N LEU A 333 -10.17 12.62 -13.10
CA LEU A 333 -9.45 12.78 -14.35
C LEU A 333 -10.44 13.16 -15.47
N ASN A 334 -9.93 13.69 -16.56
CA ASN A 334 -10.69 13.75 -17.80
C ASN A 334 -10.40 12.52 -18.66
N GLU A 335 -11.08 12.39 -19.79
CA GLU A 335 -10.93 11.29 -20.75
C GLU A 335 -9.50 11.11 -21.29
N GLN A 336 -8.65 12.15 -21.20
CA GLN A 336 -7.23 12.10 -21.57
C GLN A 336 -6.32 11.79 -20.36
N GLY A 337 -6.89 11.52 -19.18
CA GLY A 337 -6.15 11.22 -17.95
C GLY A 337 -5.53 12.44 -17.26
N LYS A 338 -5.95 13.68 -17.62
CA LYS A 338 -5.47 14.90 -16.93
C LYS A 338 -6.22 15.08 -15.62
N ILE A 339 -5.49 15.43 -14.56
CA ILE A 339 -6.05 15.74 -13.24
C ILE A 339 -6.92 16.99 -13.30
N LEU A 340 -8.16 16.89 -12.82
CA LEU A 340 -9.12 17.97 -12.71
C LEU A 340 -9.23 18.50 -11.27
N SER A 341 -9.40 17.62 -10.31
CA SER A 341 -9.55 17.92 -8.88
C SER A 341 -9.35 16.65 -8.03
N HIS A 342 -9.37 16.80 -6.71
CA HIS A 342 -9.51 15.66 -5.80
C HIS A 342 -10.59 15.91 -4.76
N GLU A 343 -11.13 14.83 -4.20
CA GLU A 343 -12.13 14.85 -3.14
C GLU A 343 -11.96 13.63 -2.22
N ASP A 344 -12.44 13.73 -0.99
CA ASP A 344 -12.54 12.56 -0.11
C ASP A 344 -13.55 11.57 -0.67
N PHE A 345 -13.22 10.28 -0.68
CA PHE A 345 -14.09 9.22 -1.19
C PHE A 345 -14.64 8.33 -0.07
N ILE A 346 -13.77 7.77 0.76
CA ILE A 346 -14.17 7.02 1.96
C ILE A 346 -13.38 7.59 3.14
N THR A 347 -14.09 7.94 4.22
CA THR A 347 -13.52 8.47 5.47
C THR A 347 -14.12 7.73 6.66
N GLY A 348 -13.70 8.10 7.88
CA GLY A 348 -14.26 7.57 9.11
C GLY A 348 -13.34 6.61 9.88
N TRP A 349 -12.14 6.30 9.38
CA TRP A 349 -11.12 5.60 10.18
C TRP A 349 -10.51 6.49 11.26
N LEU A 350 -10.45 7.80 11.04
CA LEU A 350 -10.12 8.79 12.06
C LEU A 350 -11.43 9.31 12.67
N GLN A 351 -11.63 9.06 13.96
CA GLN A 351 -12.80 9.49 14.70
C GLN A 351 -12.66 10.94 15.18
N PRO A 352 -13.77 11.64 15.52
CA PRO A 352 -13.73 13.03 16.00
C PRO A 352 -12.92 13.24 17.29
N ASP A 353 -12.77 12.20 18.10
CA ASP A 353 -11.98 12.20 19.34
C ASP A 353 -10.48 11.91 19.10
N GLY A 354 -10.07 11.70 17.84
CA GLY A 354 -8.70 11.39 17.44
C GLY A 354 -8.35 9.90 17.45
N GLU A 355 -9.28 9.02 17.88
CA GLU A 355 -9.08 7.58 17.80
C GLU A 355 -9.01 7.11 16.35
N VAL A 356 -8.12 6.14 16.08
CA VAL A 356 -7.91 5.56 14.75
C VAL A 356 -8.40 4.13 14.74
N SER A 357 -9.49 3.88 14.04
CA SER A 357 -10.13 2.56 13.95
C SER A 357 -9.55 1.65 12.88
N GLY A 358 -8.75 2.18 11.94
CA GLY A 358 -8.13 1.42 10.85
C GLY A 358 -7.22 2.29 10.01
N ARG A 359 -6.47 1.67 9.08
CA ARG A 359 -5.52 2.37 8.20
C ARG A 359 -5.57 1.80 6.79
N PRO A 360 -6.16 2.53 5.84
CA PRO A 360 -6.15 2.16 4.42
C PRO A 360 -4.73 2.04 3.87
N VAL A 361 -4.48 1.00 3.07
CA VAL A 361 -3.12 0.74 2.55
C VAL A 361 -3.09 0.70 1.04
N ASP A 362 -3.76 -0.28 0.42
CA ASP A 362 -3.65 -0.53 -1.02
C ASP A 362 -5.02 -0.65 -1.66
N LEU A 363 -5.09 -0.27 -2.92
CA LEU A 363 -6.28 -0.33 -3.75
C LEU A 363 -5.98 -1.15 -4.99
N GLU A 364 -6.91 -2.03 -5.37
CA GLU A 364 -6.80 -2.83 -6.58
C GLU A 364 -8.19 -2.99 -7.21
N GLN A 365 -8.29 -2.82 -8.52
CA GLN A 365 -9.53 -3.08 -9.25
C GLN A 365 -9.54 -4.52 -9.73
N SER A 366 -10.64 -5.25 -9.43
CA SER A 366 -10.82 -6.60 -9.94
C SER A 366 -11.11 -6.62 -11.45
N PRO A 367 -10.89 -7.75 -12.13
CA PRO A 367 -11.31 -7.93 -13.52
C PRO A 367 -12.81 -7.67 -13.77
N ASP A 368 -13.64 -7.94 -12.76
CA ASP A 368 -15.10 -7.69 -12.81
C ASP A 368 -15.47 -6.22 -12.53
N GLY A 369 -14.50 -5.38 -12.20
CA GLY A 369 -14.66 -3.94 -12.02
C GLY A 369 -15.03 -3.48 -10.62
N ASP A 370 -14.95 -4.33 -9.61
CA ASP A 370 -15.04 -3.94 -8.20
C ASP A 370 -13.72 -3.34 -7.74
N LEU A 371 -13.76 -2.47 -6.74
CA LEU A 371 -12.57 -1.94 -6.10
C LEU A 371 -12.34 -2.62 -4.76
N TYR A 372 -11.10 -3.02 -4.49
CA TYR A 372 -10.70 -3.64 -3.23
C TYR A 372 -9.74 -2.73 -2.48
N LEU A 373 -9.83 -2.75 -1.14
CA LEU A 373 -9.01 -1.93 -0.26
C LEU A 373 -8.49 -2.77 0.90
N SER A 374 -7.19 -2.79 1.11
CA SER A 374 -6.58 -3.43 2.27
C SER A 374 -6.42 -2.47 3.45
N ASP A 375 -6.49 -3.00 4.67
CA ASP A 375 -6.28 -2.28 5.94
C ASP A 375 -5.36 -3.11 6.84
N ASP A 376 -4.17 -2.61 7.15
CA ASP A 376 -3.15 -3.36 7.89
C ASP A 376 -3.32 -3.31 9.41
N THR A 377 -4.07 -2.36 9.91
CA THR A 377 -4.38 -2.22 11.33
C THR A 377 -5.50 -3.17 11.74
N LEU A 378 -6.58 -3.19 10.96
CA LEU A 378 -7.69 -4.12 11.19
C LEU A 378 -7.40 -5.53 10.71
N GLY A 379 -6.48 -5.70 9.77
CA GLY A 379 -6.20 -6.98 9.15
C GLY A 379 -7.36 -7.48 8.30
N VAL A 380 -7.88 -6.61 7.44
CA VAL A 380 -9.03 -6.91 6.57
C VAL A 380 -8.80 -6.45 5.14
N VAL A 381 -9.61 -6.98 4.24
CA VAL A 381 -9.80 -6.48 2.88
C VAL A 381 -11.28 -6.11 2.70
N TYR A 382 -11.53 -4.88 2.29
CA TYR A 382 -12.86 -4.41 1.91
C TYR A 382 -13.10 -4.64 0.42
N ARG A 383 -14.36 -4.91 0.04
CA ARG A 383 -14.88 -4.83 -1.31
C ARG A 383 -15.77 -3.61 -1.43
N ILE A 384 -15.57 -2.81 -2.46
CA ILE A 384 -16.25 -1.54 -2.72
C ILE A 384 -16.96 -1.66 -4.07
N THR A 385 -18.27 -1.48 -4.07
CA THR A 385 -19.15 -1.62 -5.24
C THR A 385 -20.14 -0.47 -5.32
N GLY A 386 -20.76 -0.27 -6.49
CA GLY A 386 -21.93 0.57 -6.59
C GLY A 386 -23.15 -0.07 -5.88
N ASN A 387 -23.98 0.76 -5.26
CA ASN A 387 -25.29 0.30 -4.82
C ASN A 387 -26.11 -0.07 -6.05
N LYS A 388 -26.67 -1.29 -6.08
CA LYS A 388 -27.69 -1.60 -7.09
C LYS A 388 -28.86 -0.63 -6.86
N VAL A 389 -28.95 0.38 -7.71
CA VAL A 389 -30.18 1.18 -7.79
C VAL A 389 -31.27 0.19 -8.20
N GLY A 390 -32.20 -0.08 -7.31
CA GLY A 390 -33.37 -0.93 -7.63
C GLY A 390 -34.01 -0.37 -8.90
N ARG A 391 -34.04 -1.19 -9.94
CA ARG A 391 -34.82 -0.92 -11.15
C ARG A 391 -36.28 -1.11 -10.85
#